data_3259e52c0911b62f0fc2d0dee362a5fb
#
_entry.id   3259e52c0911b62f0fc2d0dee362a5fb
#
_cell.length_a   1.000
_cell.length_b   1.000
_cell.length_c   1.000
_cell.angle_alpha   90.00
_cell.angle_beta   90.00
_cell.angle_gamma   90.00
#
_symmetry.space_group_name_H-M   'P 1'
#
loop_
_entity.id
_entity.type
_entity.pdbx_description
1 polymer ?
#
loop_
_entity_poly.entity_id
_entity_poly.type
_entity_poly.pdbx_seq_one_letter_code
_entity_poly.pdbx_strand_id
1 'polypeptide(L)'
;MAEKRIVKVGIIGCGGIANGKHMPSLHKLPNVEMVAFCDIVIERAEAAKAKYGTPDAKVYENYKDLLADESIEVVHVCTPNRSHSFITVDALDAGKHVMCEKPMAINSVEAKKMLDAQKRSGKKLTIGYQSRQSMGAQYLKKEAVDGTFGDIYYAKATALRRRAVPTWGVFLNEYEQGGGPLIDIGTHSLDLTLWIMDNYKPKYCVGTTYHKLNKDTNQGNAWGNWDPEKFTVEDSAFGFVVMENGATINLESAWALNMLDVREATTLICGTKAGGDLYDGVRINGIRNNAQYLLKPNLNPQGAAFYEGANAGDPASMEAAQWINAVVNDTDPCVLPEQAFTVTRILEGIYESAKTGKPYYFD
;
A
#
# COMPACT_ATOMS: atom_id res chain seq x y z
N MET A 1 -15.85 28.57 18.02
CA MET A 1 -15.22 27.50 17.22
C MET A 1 -16.03 26.26 17.50
N ALA A 2 -16.57 25.61 16.48
CA ALA A 2 -17.28 24.32 16.67
C ALA A 2 -16.28 23.32 17.27
N GLU A 3 -16.69 22.62 18.33
CA GLU A 3 -15.90 21.58 18.96
C GLU A 3 -15.58 20.52 17.91
N LYS A 4 -14.29 20.25 17.65
CA LYS A 4 -13.89 19.23 16.67
C LYS A 4 -14.29 17.86 17.23
N ARG A 5 -15.06 17.08 16.44
CA ARG A 5 -15.39 15.69 16.77
C ARG A 5 -14.10 14.89 16.97
N ILE A 6 -13.92 14.31 18.14
CA ILE A 6 -12.79 13.41 18.45
C ILE A 6 -13.10 12.01 17.94
N VAL A 7 -12.12 11.43 17.25
CA VAL A 7 -12.15 10.05 16.76
C VAL A 7 -11.28 9.18 17.66
N LYS A 8 -11.87 8.18 18.29
CA LYS A 8 -11.17 7.23 19.16
C LYS A 8 -10.65 6.05 18.35
N VAL A 9 -9.35 5.83 18.41
CA VAL A 9 -8.63 4.86 17.58
C VAL A 9 -8.03 3.75 18.42
N GLY A 10 -8.20 2.51 17.97
CA GLY A 10 -7.49 1.33 18.45
C GLY A 10 -6.42 0.87 17.46
N ILE A 11 -5.28 0.42 17.96
CA ILE A 11 -4.17 -0.12 17.17
C ILE A 11 -4.05 -1.62 17.42
N ILE A 12 -4.12 -2.44 16.37
CA ILE A 12 -3.92 -3.89 16.44
C ILE A 12 -2.63 -4.22 15.68
N GLY A 13 -1.62 -4.70 16.40
CA GLY A 13 -0.24 -4.85 15.96
C GLY A 13 0.58 -3.58 16.23
N CYS A 14 1.37 -3.61 17.32
CA CYS A 14 2.23 -2.50 17.74
C CYS A 14 3.69 -2.70 17.31
N GLY A 15 3.90 -3.34 16.15
CA GLY A 15 5.21 -3.61 15.56
C GLY A 15 5.83 -2.41 14.83
N GLY A 16 6.78 -2.70 13.93
CA GLY A 16 7.57 -1.69 13.22
C GLY A 16 6.73 -0.70 12.41
N ILE A 17 5.75 -1.19 11.63
CA ILE A 17 4.93 -0.32 10.77
C ILE A 17 4.00 0.59 11.60
N ALA A 18 3.45 0.09 12.69
CA ALA A 18 2.63 0.88 13.59
C ALA A 18 3.44 2.00 14.24
N ASN A 19 4.66 1.70 14.71
CA ASN A 19 5.57 2.66 15.36
C ASN A 19 6.21 3.64 14.38
N GLY A 20 6.50 3.22 13.14
CA GLY A 20 7.17 4.05 12.14
C GLY A 20 6.23 4.91 11.30
N LYS A 21 4.97 4.52 11.17
CA LYS A 21 4.00 5.14 10.27
C LYS A 21 2.70 5.54 10.97
N HIS A 22 1.90 4.57 11.43
CA HIS A 22 0.52 4.84 11.85
C HIS A 22 0.43 5.70 13.10
N MET A 23 1.05 5.28 14.19
CA MET A 23 0.94 5.99 15.47
C MET A 23 1.54 7.41 15.41
N PRO A 24 2.75 7.62 14.83
CA PRO A 24 3.28 8.98 14.68
C PRO A 24 2.40 9.89 13.82
N SER A 25 1.78 9.35 12.77
CA SER A 25 0.93 10.12 11.85
C SER A 25 -0.41 10.49 12.51
N LEU A 26 -1.04 9.54 13.21
CA LEU A 26 -2.27 9.77 13.96
C LEU A 26 -2.05 10.76 15.13
N HIS A 27 -0.91 10.67 15.81
CA HIS A 27 -0.58 11.55 16.94
C HIS A 27 -0.47 13.03 16.54
N LYS A 28 -0.19 13.33 15.28
CA LYS A 28 -0.17 14.70 14.75
C LYS A 28 -1.57 15.30 14.54
N LEU A 29 -2.62 14.47 14.54
CA LEU A 29 -3.98 14.90 14.24
C LEU A 29 -4.70 15.38 15.53
N PRO A 30 -5.14 16.65 15.59
CA PRO A 30 -5.68 17.24 16.82
C PRO A 30 -7.08 16.75 17.19
N ASN A 31 -7.68 15.91 16.34
CA ASN A 31 -9.01 15.32 16.53
C ASN A 31 -8.96 13.78 16.63
N VAL A 32 -7.79 13.23 16.98
CA VAL A 32 -7.60 11.79 17.16
C VAL A 32 -7.10 11.49 18.55
N GLU A 33 -7.69 10.52 19.21
CA GLU A 33 -7.24 9.91 20.45
C GLU A 33 -6.97 8.43 20.25
N MET A 34 -5.74 7.98 20.48
CA MET A 34 -5.41 6.57 20.53
C MET A 34 -5.70 6.02 21.92
N VAL A 35 -6.81 5.28 22.05
CA VAL A 35 -7.38 4.84 23.33
C VAL A 35 -7.15 3.35 23.62
N ALA A 36 -6.65 2.60 22.65
CA ALA A 36 -6.45 1.16 22.80
C ALA A 36 -5.27 0.65 21.94
N PHE A 37 -4.48 -0.26 22.51
CA PHE A 37 -3.33 -0.87 21.87
C PHE A 37 -3.36 -2.38 22.09
N CYS A 38 -3.17 -3.16 21.03
CA CYS A 38 -3.17 -4.61 21.09
C CYS A 38 -1.95 -5.19 20.35
N ASP A 39 -1.26 -6.10 21.00
CA ASP A 39 -0.21 -6.92 20.39
C ASP A 39 -0.13 -8.26 21.14
N ILE A 40 0.13 -9.36 20.44
CA ILE A 40 0.37 -10.67 21.06
C ILE A 40 1.61 -10.68 21.96
N VAL A 41 2.51 -9.71 21.76
CA VAL A 41 3.63 -9.39 22.65
C VAL A 41 3.23 -8.15 23.45
N ILE A 42 2.68 -8.37 24.64
CA ILE A 42 2.01 -7.34 25.45
C ILE A 42 2.89 -6.10 25.71
N GLU A 43 4.20 -6.32 25.87
CA GLU A 43 5.18 -5.26 26.11
C GLU A 43 5.24 -4.25 24.96
N ARG A 44 4.96 -4.66 23.72
CA ARG A 44 4.88 -3.76 22.57
C ARG A 44 3.66 -2.85 22.66
N ALA A 45 2.53 -3.39 23.09
CA ALA A 45 1.30 -2.61 23.30
C ALA A 45 1.45 -1.64 24.46
N GLU A 46 2.09 -2.05 25.56
CA GLU A 46 2.41 -1.18 26.70
C GLU A 46 3.34 -0.02 26.30
N ALA A 47 4.41 -0.32 25.56
CA ALA A 47 5.33 0.71 25.06
C ALA A 47 4.63 1.70 24.10
N ALA A 48 3.74 1.20 23.24
CA ALA A 48 2.95 2.03 22.34
C ALA A 48 1.97 2.95 23.11
N LYS A 49 1.25 2.41 24.11
CA LYS A 49 0.41 3.19 25.01
C LYS A 49 1.21 4.27 25.72
N ALA A 50 2.35 3.94 26.31
CA ALA A 50 3.19 4.89 27.05
C ALA A 50 3.63 6.08 26.16
N LYS A 51 3.82 5.86 24.88
CA LYS A 51 4.31 6.87 23.94
C LYS A 51 3.22 7.68 23.25
N TYR A 52 2.08 7.06 22.92
CA TYR A 52 1.07 7.65 22.04
C TYR A 52 -0.35 7.65 22.61
N GLY A 53 -0.60 6.91 23.69
CA GLY A 53 -1.93 6.73 24.25
C GLY A 53 -2.40 7.91 25.06
N THR A 54 -3.72 8.02 25.21
CA THR A 54 -4.33 8.86 26.24
C THR A 54 -4.02 8.29 27.64
N PRO A 55 -4.13 9.09 28.72
CA PRO A 55 -3.87 8.58 30.08
C PRO A 55 -4.67 7.32 30.42
N ASP A 56 -5.93 7.27 29.98
CA ASP A 56 -6.85 6.15 30.23
C ASP A 56 -6.83 5.06 29.14
N ALA A 57 -5.89 5.14 28.20
CA ALA A 57 -5.77 4.14 27.13
C ALA A 57 -5.58 2.75 27.72
N LYS A 58 -6.16 1.75 27.06
CA LYS A 58 -6.13 0.35 27.48
C LYS A 58 -5.13 -0.45 26.64
N VAL A 59 -4.66 -1.55 27.20
CA VAL A 59 -3.76 -2.50 26.53
C VAL A 59 -4.43 -3.88 26.50
N TYR A 60 -4.29 -4.57 25.38
CA TYR A 60 -4.90 -5.87 25.14
C TYR A 60 -3.88 -6.83 24.52
N GLU A 61 -3.92 -8.09 24.89
CA GLU A 61 -3.18 -9.17 24.23
C GLU A 61 -4.01 -9.77 23.08
N ASN A 62 -5.33 -9.89 23.30
CA ASN A 62 -6.26 -10.42 22.32
C ASN A 62 -7.03 -9.27 21.63
N TYR A 63 -6.93 -9.18 20.30
CA TYR A 63 -7.63 -8.14 19.54
C TYR A 63 -9.16 -8.18 19.68
N LYS A 64 -9.77 -9.31 20.00
CA LYS A 64 -11.22 -9.42 20.21
C LYS A 64 -11.69 -8.65 21.44
N ASP A 65 -10.85 -8.59 22.48
CA ASP A 65 -11.14 -7.81 23.68
C ASP A 65 -11.06 -6.29 23.38
N LEU A 66 -10.12 -5.89 22.50
CA LEU A 66 -10.09 -4.50 21.99
C LEU A 66 -11.35 -4.20 21.16
N LEU A 67 -11.80 -5.11 20.30
CA LEU A 67 -12.99 -4.90 19.47
C LEU A 67 -14.28 -4.81 20.28
N ALA A 68 -14.36 -5.45 21.44
CA ALA A 68 -15.48 -5.37 22.36
C ALA A 68 -15.61 -4.01 23.07
N ASP A 69 -14.58 -3.15 23.03
CA ASP A 69 -14.68 -1.79 23.57
C ASP A 69 -15.49 -0.89 22.62
N GLU A 70 -16.74 -0.61 23.02
CA GLU A 70 -17.68 0.21 22.23
C GLU A 70 -17.21 1.64 22.03
N SER A 71 -16.31 2.14 22.87
CA SER A 71 -15.78 3.51 22.75
C SER A 71 -14.87 3.71 21.53
N ILE A 72 -14.32 2.64 20.98
CA ILE A 72 -13.43 2.67 19.81
C ILE A 72 -14.28 2.78 18.54
N GLU A 73 -13.98 3.78 17.73
CA GLU A 73 -14.67 4.01 16.45
C GLU A 73 -13.87 3.49 15.25
N VAL A 74 -12.56 3.64 15.27
CA VAL A 74 -11.64 3.30 14.18
C VAL A 74 -10.59 2.32 14.68
N VAL A 75 -10.26 1.33 13.86
CA VAL A 75 -9.18 0.38 14.15
C VAL A 75 -8.14 0.42 13.02
N HIS A 76 -6.87 0.47 13.39
CA HIS A 76 -5.76 0.25 12.48
C HIS A 76 -5.22 -1.17 12.65
N VAL A 77 -5.23 -1.97 11.57
CA VAL A 77 -4.70 -3.34 11.53
C VAL A 77 -3.29 -3.30 10.94
N CYS A 78 -2.28 -3.52 11.78
CA CYS A 78 -0.86 -3.38 11.46
C CYS A 78 -0.09 -4.69 11.74
N THR A 79 -0.75 -5.82 11.52
CA THR A 79 -0.27 -7.17 11.80
C THR A 79 0.41 -7.80 10.57
N PRO A 80 0.96 -9.02 10.63
CA PRO A 80 1.39 -9.75 9.43
C PRO A 80 0.25 -10.03 8.45
N ASN A 81 0.58 -10.15 7.16
CA ASN A 81 -0.38 -10.22 6.04
C ASN A 81 -1.49 -11.26 6.22
N ARG A 82 -1.14 -12.45 6.74
CA ARG A 82 -2.11 -13.53 6.97
C ARG A 82 -3.27 -13.12 7.88
N SER A 83 -3.00 -12.28 8.86
CA SER A 83 -4.01 -11.87 9.84
C SER A 83 -4.85 -10.66 9.42
N HIS A 84 -4.49 -9.98 8.34
CA HIS A 84 -5.24 -8.82 7.84
C HIS A 84 -6.73 -9.15 7.64
N SER A 85 -7.02 -10.27 6.95
CA SER A 85 -8.38 -10.63 6.58
C SER A 85 -9.28 -10.87 7.79
N PHE A 86 -8.93 -11.83 8.64
CA PHE A 86 -9.83 -12.20 9.73
C PHE A 86 -9.97 -11.11 10.81
N ILE A 87 -8.88 -10.36 11.10
CA ILE A 87 -8.96 -9.23 12.04
C ILE A 87 -9.82 -8.09 11.46
N THR A 88 -9.66 -7.77 10.16
CA THR A 88 -10.47 -6.75 9.50
C THR A 88 -11.94 -7.13 9.44
N VAL A 89 -12.25 -8.39 9.12
CA VAL A 89 -13.63 -8.91 9.13
C VAL A 89 -14.26 -8.77 10.50
N ASP A 90 -13.59 -9.27 11.55
CA ASP A 90 -14.07 -9.17 12.93
C ASP A 90 -14.25 -7.70 13.37
N ALA A 91 -13.35 -6.81 12.98
CA ALA A 91 -13.43 -5.38 13.32
C ALA A 91 -14.63 -4.69 12.62
N LEU A 92 -14.85 -4.97 11.32
CA LEU A 92 -16.00 -4.46 10.59
C LEU A 92 -17.30 -4.97 11.17
N ASP A 93 -17.39 -6.27 11.50
CA ASP A 93 -18.58 -6.90 12.12
C ASP A 93 -18.82 -6.38 13.55
N ALA A 94 -17.77 -5.97 14.27
CA ALA A 94 -17.87 -5.24 15.53
C ALA A 94 -18.26 -3.76 15.37
N GLY A 95 -18.59 -3.31 14.16
CA GLY A 95 -19.05 -1.97 13.88
C GLY A 95 -17.96 -0.90 13.85
N LYS A 96 -16.69 -1.28 13.66
CA LYS A 96 -15.56 -0.35 13.57
C LYS A 96 -15.25 0.01 12.12
N HIS A 97 -14.81 1.25 11.87
CA HIS A 97 -14.15 1.61 10.62
C HIS A 97 -12.71 1.10 10.64
N VAL A 98 -12.21 0.59 9.50
CA VAL A 98 -10.93 -0.11 9.47
C VAL A 98 -9.96 0.48 8.46
N MET A 99 -8.75 0.79 8.91
CA MET A 99 -7.55 0.97 8.09
C MET A 99 -6.70 -0.30 8.24
N CYS A 100 -6.56 -1.05 7.16
CA CYS A 100 -5.70 -2.24 7.14
C CYS A 100 -4.41 -1.95 6.37
N GLU A 101 -3.26 -2.38 6.91
CA GLU A 101 -2.02 -2.31 6.16
C GLU A 101 -2.07 -3.14 4.88
N LYS A 102 -1.22 -2.74 3.93
CA LYS A 102 -1.04 -3.48 2.68
C LYS A 102 -0.18 -4.77 2.92
N PRO A 103 -0.36 -5.79 2.07
CA PRO A 103 -1.41 -5.97 1.07
C PRO A 103 -2.78 -6.16 1.75
N MET A 104 -3.88 -5.99 1.01
CA MET A 104 -5.22 -6.19 1.57
C MET A 104 -5.34 -7.57 2.25
N ALA A 105 -4.91 -8.63 1.57
CA ALA A 105 -4.87 -9.98 2.09
C ALA A 105 -3.82 -10.82 1.32
N ILE A 106 -3.56 -12.04 1.78
CA ILE A 106 -2.62 -12.97 1.14
C ILE A 106 -3.13 -13.58 -0.18
N ASN A 107 -4.44 -13.52 -0.46
CA ASN A 107 -5.08 -13.98 -1.69
C ASN A 107 -6.47 -13.34 -1.87
N SER A 108 -7.09 -13.57 -3.03
CA SER A 108 -8.40 -13.00 -3.38
C SER A 108 -9.55 -13.55 -2.55
N VAL A 109 -9.49 -14.79 -2.10
CA VAL A 109 -10.52 -15.39 -1.25
C VAL A 109 -10.61 -14.66 0.09
N GLU A 110 -9.46 -14.40 0.71
CA GLU A 110 -9.37 -13.65 1.96
C GLU A 110 -9.74 -12.17 1.78
N ALA A 111 -9.29 -11.55 0.68
CA ALA A 111 -9.68 -10.18 0.35
C ALA A 111 -11.19 -10.03 0.10
N LYS A 112 -11.82 -11.04 -0.52
CA LYS A 112 -13.27 -11.05 -0.76
C LYS A 112 -14.07 -11.07 0.55
N LYS A 113 -13.62 -11.80 1.56
CA LYS A 113 -14.24 -11.80 2.90
C LYS A 113 -14.25 -10.39 3.51
N MET A 114 -13.16 -9.63 3.34
CA MET A 114 -13.06 -8.24 3.81
C MET A 114 -14.05 -7.33 3.08
N LEU A 115 -14.17 -7.46 1.74
CA LEU A 115 -15.19 -6.72 0.97
C LEU A 115 -16.61 -7.04 1.42
N ASP A 116 -16.92 -8.32 1.63
CA ASP A 116 -18.25 -8.74 2.04
C ASP A 116 -18.57 -8.25 3.45
N ALA A 117 -17.60 -8.25 4.36
CA ALA A 117 -17.75 -7.67 5.69
C ALA A 117 -17.95 -6.16 5.63
N GLN A 118 -17.21 -5.44 4.78
CA GLN A 118 -17.37 -4.00 4.59
C GLN A 118 -18.79 -3.66 4.11
N LYS A 119 -19.30 -4.38 3.11
CA LYS A 119 -20.66 -4.19 2.59
C LYS A 119 -21.74 -4.53 3.64
N ARG A 120 -21.57 -5.60 4.39
CA ARG A 120 -22.48 -6.07 5.42
C ARG A 120 -22.57 -5.11 6.60
N SER A 121 -21.41 -4.61 7.05
CA SER A 121 -21.33 -3.71 8.21
C SER A 121 -21.72 -2.27 7.91
N GLY A 122 -21.64 -1.85 6.64
CA GLY A 122 -21.78 -0.44 6.25
C GLY A 122 -20.66 0.46 6.75
N LYS A 123 -19.57 -0.12 7.31
CA LYS A 123 -18.42 0.63 7.80
C LYS A 123 -17.41 0.88 6.69
N LYS A 124 -16.57 1.89 6.87
CA LYS A 124 -15.51 2.20 5.91
C LYS A 124 -14.33 1.25 6.11
N LEU A 125 -13.77 0.81 4.99
CA LEU A 125 -12.53 0.04 4.90
C LEU A 125 -11.59 0.76 3.94
N THR A 126 -10.32 0.92 4.32
CA THR A 126 -9.26 1.37 3.42
C THR A 126 -8.00 0.53 3.62
N ILE A 127 -7.15 0.49 2.60
CA ILE A 127 -5.87 -0.23 2.62
C ILE A 127 -4.72 0.75 2.52
N GLY A 128 -3.64 0.50 3.27
CA GLY A 128 -2.50 1.40 3.45
C GLY A 128 -1.61 1.58 2.23
N TYR A 129 -2.14 2.02 1.09
CA TYR A 129 -1.37 2.35 -0.11
C TYR A 129 -0.91 3.81 -0.10
N GLN A 130 -0.06 4.14 0.85
CA GLN A 130 0.44 5.50 1.11
C GLN A 130 1.12 6.18 -0.10
N SER A 131 1.61 5.40 -1.07
CA SER A 131 2.28 5.93 -2.27
C SER A 131 1.38 6.86 -3.08
N ARG A 132 0.04 6.69 -3.02
CA ARG A 132 -0.94 7.58 -3.64
C ARG A 132 -0.89 8.99 -3.07
N GLN A 133 -0.42 9.18 -1.83
CA GLN A 133 -0.36 10.48 -1.15
C GLN A 133 0.92 11.27 -1.45
N SER A 134 1.87 10.71 -2.20
CA SER A 134 3.04 11.48 -2.61
C SER A 134 2.66 12.62 -3.56
N MET A 135 3.29 13.78 -3.44
CA MET A 135 3.02 14.94 -4.30
C MET A 135 3.16 14.60 -5.79
N GLY A 136 4.15 13.79 -6.14
CA GLY A 136 4.37 13.35 -7.52
C GLY A 136 3.24 12.48 -8.03
N ALA A 137 2.75 11.53 -7.22
CA ALA A 137 1.64 10.67 -7.58
C ALA A 137 0.33 11.47 -7.75
N GLN A 138 0.04 12.40 -6.84
CA GLN A 138 -1.12 13.29 -6.90
C GLN A 138 -1.07 14.16 -8.15
N TYR A 139 0.09 14.73 -8.47
CA TYR A 139 0.26 15.52 -9.68
C TYR A 139 0.02 14.69 -10.94
N LEU A 140 0.64 13.51 -11.05
CA LEU A 140 0.50 12.64 -12.21
C LEU A 140 -0.94 12.12 -12.37
N LYS A 141 -1.62 11.80 -11.25
CA LYS A 141 -3.05 11.45 -11.25
C LYS A 141 -3.91 12.59 -11.75
N LYS A 142 -3.66 13.83 -11.30
CA LYS A 142 -4.39 14.99 -11.76
C LYS A 142 -4.21 15.20 -13.27
N GLU A 143 -3.00 15.12 -13.78
CA GLU A 143 -2.72 15.20 -15.23
C GLU A 143 -3.47 14.11 -16.02
N ALA A 144 -3.56 12.89 -15.46
CA ALA A 144 -4.33 11.80 -16.08
C ALA A 144 -5.83 12.13 -16.13
N VAL A 145 -6.40 12.63 -15.03
CA VAL A 145 -7.82 13.04 -14.95
C VAL A 145 -8.11 14.21 -15.89
N ASP A 146 -7.19 15.17 -16.02
CA ASP A 146 -7.31 16.32 -16.92
C ASP A 146 -7.15 15.93 -18.41
N GLY A 147 -6.86 14.63 -18.70
CA GLY A 147 -6.76 14.08 -20.06
C GLY A 147 -5.47 14.42 -20.80
N THR A 148 -4.43 14.86 -20.07
CA THR A 148 -3.09 15.18 -20.61
C THR A 148 -2.50 14.02 -21.41
N PHE A 149 -2.70 12.80 -20.94
CA PHE A 149 -2.11 11.60 -21.58
C PHE A 149 -2.97 11.04 -22.74
N GLY A 150 -4.25 11.45 -22.86
CA GLY A 150 -5.20 10.79 -23.75
C GLY A 150 -5.50 9.36 -23.26
N ASP A 151 -5.65 8.40 -24.18
CA ASP A 151 -5.86 7.00 -23.84
C ASP A 151 -4.54 6.36 -23.38
N ILE A 152 -4.46 5.99 -22.11
CA ILE A 152 -3.29 5.30 -21.56
C ILE A 152 -3.38 3.84 -21.97
N TYR A 153 -2.49 3.39 -22.84
CA TYR A 153 -2.49 2.03 -23.42
C TYR A 153 -1.34 1.16 -22.94
N TYR A 154 -0.30 1.74 -22.34
CA TYR A 154 0.84 1.02 -21.78
C TYR A 154 1.28 1.65 -20.47
N ALA A 155 1.66 0.80 -19.50
CA ALA A 155 2.26 1.21 -18.26
C ALA A 155 3.30 0.22 -17.76
N LYS A 156 4.18 0.72 -16.89
CA LYS A 156 5.17 -0.08 -16.19
C LYS A 156 5.10 0.21 -14.70
N ALA A 157 4.82 -0.81 -13.92
CA ALA A 157 4.84 -0.79 -12.47
C ALA A 157 6.17 -1.39 -11.99
N THR A 158 7.00 -0.62 -11.30
CA THR A 158 8.36 -1.03 -10.97
C THR A 158 8.64 -0.96 -9.48
N ALA A 159 9.08 -2.08 -8.91
CA ALA A 159 9.45 -2.25 -7.50
C ALA A 159 10.70 -3.14 -7.40
N LEU A 160 11.85 -2.62 -7.81
CA LEU A 160 13.09 -3.37 -7.97
C LEU A 160 14.14 -2.91 -6.96
N ARG A 161 14.66 -3.85 -6.20
CA ARG A 161 15.82 -3.71 -5.32
C ARG A 161 16.95 -4.62 -5.82
N ARG A 162 18.18 -4.16 -5.67
CA ARG A 162 19.35 -4.96 -6.05
C ARG A 162 19.69 -6.02 -4.99
N ARG A 163 19.80 -5.59 -3.73
CA ARG A 163 20.05 -6.40 -2.53
C ARG A 163 19.49 -5.67 -1.34
N ALA A 164 18.16 -5.77 -1.16
CA ALA A 164 17.47 -5.22 -0.01
C ALA A 164 16.29 -6.14 0.37
N VAL A 165 16.67 -7.35 0.79
CA VAL A 165 15.78 -8.37 1.34
C VAL A 165 15.48 -8.00 2.78
N PRO A 166 14.22 -7.89 3.20
CA PRO A 166 13.86 -7.64 4.60
C PRO A 166 14.21 -8.86 5.45
N THR A 167 15.10 -8.66 6.44
CA THR A 167 15.64 -9.74 7.29
C THR A 167 14.97 -9.81 8.65
N TRP A 168 13.99 -8.96 8.91
CA TRP A 168 13.25 -8.89 10.18
C TRP A 168 11.82 -9.44 10.05
N GLY A 169 11.20 -9.73 11.20
CA GLY A 169 9.81 -10.19 11.26
C GLY A 169 9.62 -11.52 10.53
N VAL A 170 8.55 -11.60 9.75
CA VAL A 170 8.12 -12.82 9.05
C VAL A 170 8.17 -12.70 7.51
N PHE A 171 8.86 -11.69 6.96
CA PHE A 171 8.88 -11.41 5.53
C PHE A 171 9.34 -12.58 4.65
N LEU A 172 10.24 -13.42 5.15
CA LEU A 172 10.78 -14.55 4.40
C LEU A 172 9.91 -15.82 4.49
N ASN A 173 8.81 -15.75 5.23
CA ASN A 173 7.92 -16.88 5.48
C ASN A 173 6.67 -16.80 4.59
N GLU A 174 6.57 -17.69 3.60
CA GLU A 174 5.45 -17.75 2.66
C GLU A 174 4.10 -17.95 3.36
N TYR A 175 4.04 -18.79 4.41
CA TYR A 175 2.80 -19.03 5.15
C TYR A 175 2.24 -17.74 5.77
N GLU A 176 3.10 -16.89 6.33
CA GLU A 176 2.69 -15.64 6.99
C GLU A 176 2.43 -14.50 6.02
N GLN A 177 3.18 -14.46 4.90
CA GLN A 177 3.16 -13.33 3.98
C GLN A 177 2.34 -13.57 2.71
N GLY A 178 2.17 -14.83 2.28
CA GLY A 178 1.50 -15.17 1.03
C GLY A 178 2.40 -15.04 -0.21
N GLY A 179 3.63 -14.55 -0.05
CA GLY A 179 4.63 -14.36 -1.10
C GLY A 179 5.72 -13.38 -0.67
N GLY A 180 6.66 -13.13 -1.57
CA GLY A 180 7.83 -12.26 -1.37
C GLY A 180 7.66 -10.85 -1.96
N PRO A 181 8.65 -10.37 -2.76
CA PRO A 181 8.65 -9.01 -3.28
C PRO A 181 7.41 -8.66 -4.11
N LEU A 182 6.78 -9.59 -4.79
CA LEU A 182 5.59 -9.31 -5.59
C LEU A 182 4.46 -8.78 -4.72
N ILE A 183 4.17 -9.46 -3.62
CA ILE A 183 3.09 -9.07 -2.70
C ILE A 183 3.51 -7.96 -1.72
N ASP A 184 4.82 -7.85 -1.38
CA ASP A 184 5.32 -6.84 -0.45
C ASP A 184 5.52 -5.46 -1.09
N ILE A 185 6.33 -5.37 -2.15
CA ILE A 185 6.68 -4.09 -2.79
C ILE A 185 6.05 -3.92 -4.17
N GLY A 186 5.81 -5.01 -4.92
CA GLY A 186 5.10 -5.00 -6.19
C GLY A 186 3.68 -4.47 -6.06
N THR A 187 3.01 -4.77 -4.96
CA THR A 187 1.69 -4.27 -4.62
C THR A 187 1.61 -2.73 -4.64
N HIS A 188 2.64 -2.02 -4.15
CA HIS A 188 2.67 -0.55 -4.14
C HIS A 188 2.75 0.04 -5.54
N SER A 189 3.63 -0.50 -6.39
CA SER A 189 3.79 0.01 -7.77
C SER A 189 2.60 -0.34 -8.65
N LEU A 190 2.00 -1.53 -8.45
CA LEU A 190 0.80 -1.93 -9.17
C LEU A 190 -0.40 -1.07 -8.78
N ASP A 191 -0.64 -0.90 -7.47
CA ASP A 191 -1.71 -0.03 -6.97
C ASP A 191 -1.60 1.39 -7.53
N LEU A 192 -0.40 1.97 -7.44
CA LEU A 192 -0.12 3.32 -7.95
C LEU A 192 -0.39 3.42 -9.46
N THR A 193 0.02 2.41 -10.23
CA THR A 193 -0.18 2.36 -11.68
C THR A 193 -1.66 2.28 -12.04
N LEU A 194 -2.40 1.34 -11.45
CA LEU A 194 -3.84 1.19 -11.68
C LEU A 194 -4.61 2.45 -11.28
N TRP A 195 -4.22 3.09 -10.17
CA TRP A 195 -4.85 4.30 -9.69
C TRP A 195 -4.63 5.49 -10.64
N ILE A 196 -3.41 5.68 -11.15
CA ILE A 196 -3.11 6.76 -12.12
C ILE A 196 -3.86 6.50 -13.44
N MET A 197 -3.85 5.25 -13.93
CA MET A 197 -4.57 4.86 -15.15
C MET A 197 -6.10 4.90 -15.00
N ASP A 198 -6.62 4.90 -13.78
CA ASP A 198 -8.03 4.70 -13.45
C ASP A 198 -8.64 3.46 -14.12
N ASN A 199 -7.88 2.37 -14.12
CA ASN A 199 -8.26 1.14 -14.81
C ASN A 199 -8.08 -0.07 -13.90
N TYR A 200 -9.21 -0.66 -13.48
CA TYR A 200 -9.30 -1.78 -12.54
C TYR A 200 -9.98 -3.01 -13.15
N LYS A 201 -9.95 -3.14 -14.48
CA LYS A 201 -10.57 -4.25 -15.20
C LYS A 201 -9.51 -5.11 -15.91
N PRO A 202 -8.80 -5.99 -15.19
CA PRO A 202 -7.86 -6.91 -15.80
C PRO A 202 -8.60 -7.99 -16.59
N LYS A 203 -8.07 -8.33 -17.76
CA LYS A 203 -8.61 -9.38 -18.62
C LYS A 203 -7.86 -10.71 -18.44
N TYR A 204 -6.54 -10.67 -18.50
CA TYR A 204 -5.66 -11.81 -18.22
C TYR A 204 -4.26 -11.33 -17.85
N CYS A 205 -3.50 -12.20 -17.22
CA CYS A 205 -2.09 -11.96 -16.98
C CYS A 205 -1.24 -13.21 -17.25
N VAL A 206 0.05 -12.98 -17.48
CA VAL A 206 1.10 -13.99 -17.45
C VAL A 206 2.20 -13.53 -16.53
N GLY A 207 2.86 -14.47 -15.85
CA GLY A 207 3.92 -14.11 -14.92
C GLY A 207 4.91 -15.23 -14.66
N THR A 208 6.02 -14.84 -14.04
CA THR A 208 7.08 -15.72 -13.58
C THR A 208 7.55 -15.30 -12.20
N THR A 209 7.90 -16.27 -11.35
CA THR A 209 8.54 -16.08 -10.06
C THR A 209 9.86 -16.83 -10.02
N TYR A 210 10.82 -16.28 -9.30
CA TYR A 210 12.16 -16.86 -9.21
C TYR A 210 12.64 -16.98 -7.77
N HIS A 211 13.38 -18.06 -7.52
CA HIS A 211 14.08 -18.38 -6.28
C HIS A 211 15.57 -18.60 -6.61
N LYS A 212 16.21 -17.59 -7.23
CA LYS A 212 17.56 -17.73 -7.78
C LYS A 212 18.65 -17.27 -6.81
N LEU A 213 18.32 -16.30 -5.96
CA LEU A 213 19.27 -15.66 -5.04
C LEU A 213 18.93 -15.89 -3.57
N ASN A 214 17.75 -16.43 -3.27
CA ASN A 214 17.28 -16.69 -1.92
C ASN A 214 18.19 -17.66 -1.14
N LYS A 215 18.87 -18.59 -1.82
CA LYS A 215 19.82 -19.55 -1.22
C LYS A 215 21.28 -19.10 -1.28
N ASP A 216 21.55 -17.90 -1.80
CA ASP A 216 22.92 -17.38 -1.89
C ASP A 216 23.47 -17.06 -0.49
N THR A 217 24.72 -17.45 -0.26
CA THR A 217 25.46 -17.15 0.98
C THR A 217 26.34 -15.90 0.87
N ASN A 218 26.67 -15.46 -0.36
CA ASN A 218 27.37 -14.22 -0.64
C ASN A 218 26.36 -13.10 -0.95
N GLN A 219 25.71 -12.60 0.07
CA GLN A 219 24.47 -11.85 -0.08
C GLN A 219 24.66 -10.36 -0.35
N GLY A 220 25.57 -9.68 0.34
CA GLY A 220 25.78 -8.23 0.20
C GLY A 220 24.51 -7.41 0.44
N ASN A 221 23.65 -7.86 1.37
CA ASN A 221 22.33 -7.27 1.60
C ASN A 221 22.38 -6.00 2.45
N ALA A 222 21.57 -5.00 2.12
CA ALA A 222 21.54 -3.70 2.81
C ALA A 222 21.17 -3.80 4.30
N TRP A 223 20.39 -4.80 4.68
CA TRP A 223 19.87 -4.97 6.05
C TRP A 223 20.44 -6.22 6.75
N GLY A 224 21.68 -6.58 6.45
CA GLY A 224 22.33 -7.77 6.98
C GLY A 224 21.94 -9.05 6.25
N ASN A 225 22.60 -10.15 6.59
CA ASN A 225 22.39 -11.40 5.91
C ASN A 225 21.05 -12.04 6.30
N TRP A 226 20.36 -12.60 5.32
CA TRP A 226 19.20 -13.46 5.55
C TRP A 226 19.64 -14.90 5.82
N ASP A 227 18.76 -15.66 6.45
CA ASP A 227 18.92 -17.11 6.61
C ASP A 227 18.34 -17.81 5.37
N PRO A 228 19.17 -18.44 4.52
CA PRO A 228 18.71 -19.14 3.32
C PRO A 228 17.68 -20.25 3.60
N GLU A 229 17.72 -20.87 4.78
CA GLU A 229 16.78 -21.96 5.12
C GLU A 229 15.38 -21.42 5.47
N LYS A 230 15.31 -20.17 5.94
CA LYS A 230 14.03 -19.51 6.24
C LYS A 230 13.44 -18.76 5.06
N PHE A 231 14.18 -18.56 3.96
CA PHE A 231 13.73 -17.84 2.80
C PHE A 231 12.89 -18.74 1.88
N THR A 232 11.59 -18.80 2.14
CA THR A 232 10.65 -19.70 1.47
C THR A 232 9.85 -19.02 0.33
N VAL A 233 9.85 -17.68 0.28
CA VAL A 233 9.19 -16.90 -0.77
C VAL A 233 10.11 -16.68 -1.99
N GLU A 234 9.58 -16.17 -3.08
CA GLU A 234 10.37 -15.76 -4.25
C GLU A 234 11.29 -14.57 -3.90
N ASP A 235 12.41 -14.44 -4.62
CA ASP A 235 13.31 -13.26 -4.56
C ASP A 235 13.01 -12.21 -5.63
N SER A 236 12.35 -12.63 -6.70
CA SER A 236 11.92 -11.76 -7.81
C SER A 236 10.72 -12.34 -8.56
N ALA A 237 9.89 -11.46 -9.12
CA ALA A 237 8.70 -11.80 -9.91
C ALA A 237 8.47 -10.76 -11.00
N PHE A 238 7.97 -11.23 -12.16
CA PHE A 238 7.67 -10.38 -13.31
C PHE A 238 6.31 -10.77 -13.87
N GLY A 239 5.49 -9.77 -14.21
CA GLY A 239 4.16 -9.98 -14.74
C GLY A 239 3.85 -9.10 -15.94
N PHE A 240 3.04 -9.60 -16.84
CA PHE A 240 2.45 -8.88 -17.95
C PHE A 240 0.92 -8.99 -17.82
N VAL A 241 0.26 -7.86 -17.65
CA VAL A 241 -1.19 -7.80 -17.43
C VAL A 241 -1.84 -7.11 -18.62
N VAL A 242 -2.88 -7.71 -19.18
CA VAL A 242 -3.73 -7.10 -20.21
C VAL A 242 -5.06 -6.72 -19.58
N MET A 243 -5.46 -5.47 -19.77
CA MET A 243 -6.72 -4.93 -19.29
C MET A 243 -7.84 -5.14 -20.33
N GLU A 244 -9.11 -5.07 -19.92
CA GLU A 244 -10.25 -5.27 -20.86
C GLU A 244 -10.26 -4.29 -22.02
N ASN A 245 -9.82 -3.05 -21.80
CA ASN A 245 -9.71 -2.03 -22.85
C ASN A 245 -8.48 -2.19 -23.76
N GLY A 246 -7.70 -3.26 -23.58
CA GLY A 246 -6.49 -3.56 -24.35
C GLY A 246 -5.21 -2.88 -23.83
N ALA A 247 -5.29 -2.04 -22.82
CA ALA A 247 -4.08 -1.49 -22.17
C ALA A 247 -3.26 -2.61 -21.52
N THR A 248 -1.94 -2.42 -21.45
CA THR A 248 -1.02 -3.40 -20.88
C THR A 248 -0.17 -2.81 -19.77
N ILE A 249 0.12 -3.63 -18.77
CA ILE A 249 0.97 -3.25 -17.63
C ILE A 249 2.08 -4.29 -17.50
N ASN A 250 3.35 -3.85 -17.52
CA ASN A 250 4.47 -4.65 -17.08
C ASN A 250 4.70 -4.42 -15.60
N LEU A 251 4.67 -5.47 -14.81
CA LEU A 251 5.00 -5.43 -13.38
C LEU A 251 6.34 -6.11 -13.14
N GLU A 252 7.24 -5.40 -12.48
CA GLU A 252 8.56 -5.89 -12.09
C GLU A 252 8.74 -5.73 -10.59
N SER A 253 9.07 -6.83 -9.90
CA SER A 253 9.27 -6.80 -8.46
C SER A 253 10.42 -7.70 -8.03
N ALA A 254 11.34 -7.19 -7.22
CA ALA A 254 12.47 -7.96 -6.70
C ALA A 254 13.01 -7.37 -5.40
N TRP A 255 13.37 -8.22 -4.46
CA TRP A 255 14.20 -7.86 -3.31
C TRP A 255 15.70 -8.07 -3.59
N ALA A 256 16.00 -9.04 -4.45
CA ALA A 256 17.34 -9.38 -4.88
C ALA A 256 17.38 -9.63 -6.37
N LEU A 257 18.12 -8.81 -7.11
CA LEU A 257 18.28 -8.91 -8.55
C LEU A 257 19.62 -8.31 -8.96
N ASN A 258 20.38 -8.99 -9.82
CA ASN A 258 21.67 -8.48 -10.32
C ASN A 258 21.43 -7.46 -11.43
N MET A 259 21.09 -6.24 -11.07
CA MET A 259 20.87 -5.12 -11.99
C MET A 259 21.46 -3.81 -11.46
N LEU A 260 21.72 -2.87 -12.35
CA LEU A 260 22.30 -1.57 -11.98
C LEU A 260 21.23 -0.51 -11.72
N ASP A 261 20.21 -0.44 -12.58
CA ASP A 261 19.13 0.55 -12.50
C ASP A 261 17.96 -0.01 -11.69
N VAL A 262 17.95 0.31 -10.40
CA VAL A 262 16.90 -0.11 -9.45
C VAL A 262 15.93 1.04 -9.20
N ARG A 263 14.63 0.71 -9.12
CA ARG A 263 13.55 1.67 -8.87
C ARG A 263 12.48 1.02 -8.04
N GLU A 264 12.03 1.67 -7.00
CA GLU A 264 11.02 1.12 -6.09
C GLU A 264 9.81 2.04 -5.99
N ALA A 265 8.63 1.41 -5.90
CA ALA A 265 7.32 2.05 -5.76
C ALA A 265 7.08 3.17 -6.79
N THR A 266 7.38 2.90 -8.06
CA THR A 266 7.28 3.88 -9.15
C THR A 266 6.49 3.35 -10.33
N THR A 267 6.02 4.25 -11.18
CA THR A 267 5.26 3.95 -12.39
C THR A 267 5.72 4.77 -13.58
N LEU A 268 5.53 4.22 -14.77
CA LEU A 268 5.62 4.90 -16.05
C LEU A 268 4.33 4.63 -16.81
N ILE A 269 3.75 5.65 -17.45
CA ILE A 269 2.56 5.55 -18.27
C ILE A 269 2.80 6.13 -19.66
N CYS A 270 2.25 5.50 -20.70
CA CYS A 270 2.27 5.97 -22.08
C CYS A 270 0.84 6.09 -22.58
N GLY A 271 0.46 7.29 -22.97
CA GLY A 271 -0.82 7.58 -23.56
C GLY A 271 -0.70 8.04 -25.00
N THR A 272 -1.84 8.22 -25.66
CA THR A 272 -1.90 8.63 -27.07
C THR A 272 -1.50 10.08 -27.32
N LYS A 273 -1.51 10.93 -26.29
CA LYS A 273 -1.15 12.36 -26.38
C LYS A 273 0.19 12.68 -25.70
N ALA A 274 0.48 12.02 -24.60
CA ALA A 274 1.68 12.24 -23.79
C ALA A 274 2.02 10.98 -22.98
N GLY A 275 3.20 10.97 -22.36
CA GLY A 275 3.62 9.98 -21.38
C GLY A 275 4.12 10.65 -20.11
N GLY A 276 4.20 9.90 -19.03
CA GLY A 276 4.72 10.41 -17.77
C GLY A 276 5.28 9.32 -16.87
N ASP A 277 6.15 9.68 -15.97
CA ASP A 277 6.69 8.76 -14.98
C ASP A 277 7.05 9.47 -13.64
N LEU A 278 7.39 8.61 -12.66
CA LEU A 278 7.87 9.03 -11.33
C LEU A 278 9.34 8.62 -11.08
N TYR A 279 10.15 8.44 -12.13
CA TYR A 279 11.51 7.89 -12.01
C TYR A 279 12.54 8.85 -11.41
N ASP A 280 12.35 10.13 -11.62
CA ASP A 280 13.23 11.20 -11.11
C ASP A 280 12.35 12.43 -10.81
N GLY A 281 11.52 12.29 -9.79
CA GLY A 281 10.35 13.14 -9.61
C GLY A 281 9.32 12.91 -10.71
N VAL A 282 8.41 13.86 -10.92
CA VAL A 282 7.47 13.81 -12.03
C VAL A 282 8.13 14.25 -13.32
N ARG A 283 8.00 13.43 -14.37
CA ARG A 283 8.40 13.78 -15.71
C ARG A 283 7.24 13.52 -16.66
N ILE A 284 6.94 14.50 -17.51
CA ILE A 284 5.90 14.40 -18.54
C ILE A 284 6.55 14.73 -19.89
N ASN A 285 6.34 13.89 -20.89
CA ASN A 285 6.82 14.08 -22.25
C ASN A 285 5.66 14.10 -23.23
N GLY A 286 5.84 14.78 -24.34
CA GLY A 286 4.83 14.87 -25.40
C GLY A 286 5.37 15.63 -26.62
N ILE A 287 4.46 16.00 -27.51
CA ILE A 287 4.78 16.76 -28.73
C ILE A 287 4.07 18.12 -28.65
N ARG A 288 4.82 19.20 -28.90
CA ARG A 288 4.30 20.57 -29.03
C ARG A 288 5.00 21.26 -30.19
N ASN A 289 4.25 21.85 -31.10
CA ASN A 289 4.78 22.54 -32.29
C ASN A 289 5.77 21.67 -33.10
N ASN A 290 5.43 20.40 -33.31
CA ASN A 290 6.28 19.40 -33.98
C ASN A 290 7.62 19.10 -33.30
N ALA A 291 7.78 19.48 -32.03
CA ALA A 291 8.98 19.20 -31.25
C ALA A 291 8.61 18.37 -30.01
N GLN A 292 9.50 17.43 -29.66
CA GLN A 292 9.40 16.71 -28.39
C GLN A 292 9.69 17.65 -27.24
N TYR A 293 8.92 17.53 -26.15
CA TYR A 293 9.21 18.26 -24.91
C TYR A 293 9.32 17.33 -23.71
N LEU A 294 10.05 17.78 -22.71
CA LEU A 294 10.09 17.19 -21.36
C LEU A 294 9.71 18.28 -20.36
N LEU A 295 8.66 17.99 -19.58
CA LEU A 295 8.22 18.83 -18.46
C LEU A 295 8.62 18.14 -17.15
N LYS A 296 9.29 18.87 -16.26
CA LYS A 296 9.56 18.49 -14.87
C LYS A 296 8.95 19.58 -13.98
N PRO A 297 7.74 19.35 -13.40
CA PRO A 297 7.12 20.34 -12.54
C PRO A 297 7.91 20.50 -11.24
N ASN A 298 8.05 21.74 -10.78
CA ASN A 298 8.59 21.99 -9.44
C ASN A 298 7.47 21.83 -8.42
N LEU A 299 7.47 20.68 -7.72
CA LEU A 299 6.47 20.37 -6.70
C LEU A 299 6.87 20.81 -5.29
N ASN A 300 8.11 21.26 -5.11
CA ASN A 300 8.58 21.82 -3.85
C ASN A 300 8.45 23.34 -3.91
N PRO A 301 7.51 23.98 -3.22
CA PRO A 301 7.43 25.43 -3.13
C PRO A 301 8.61 25.96 -2.29
N GLN A 302 9.76 26.15 -2.94
CA GLN A 302 10.90 26.84 -2.32
C GLN A 302 10.74 28.33 -2.56
N GLY A 303 10.86 29.13 -1.49
CA GLY A 303 11.07 30.58 -1.59
C GLY A 303 9.95 31.50 -1.09
N ALA A 304 8.89 31.01 -0.46
CA ALA A 304 7.96 31.87 0.25
C ALA A 304 8.38 31.95 1.74
N ALA A 305 9.28 32.90 2.06
CA ALA A 305 9.84 33.08 3.41
C ALA A 305 8.80 33.41 4.51
N PHE A 306 7.52 33.59 4.18
CA PHE A 306 6.45 34.00 5.08
C PHE A 306 5.18 33.13 5.04
N TYR A 307 5.19 31.97 4.35
CA TYR A 307 4.05 31.09 4.32
C TYR A 307 4.33 29.83 5.12
N GLU A 308 3.96 29.83 6.41
CA GLU A 308 3.97 28.66 7.29
C GLU A 308 2.84 27.64 6.95
N GLY A 309 2.38 27.55 5.73
CA GLY A 309 1.20 26.78 5.37
C GLY A 309 1.40 25.61 4.44
N ALA A 310 2.56 25.41 3.86
CA ALA A 310 2.78 24.38 2.85
C ALA A 310 4.00 23.49 3.16
N ASN A 311 4.09 22.99 4.38
CA ASN A 311 4.76 21.71 4.57
C ASN A 311 3.83 20.67 3.95
N ALA A 312 4.09 20.30 2.70
CA ALA A 312 3.53 19.11 2.14
C ALA A 312 3.88 17.97 3.10
N GLY A 313 2.90 17.51 3.87
CA GLY A 313 3.11 16.51 4.91
C GLY A 313 3.71 15.26 4.28
N ASP A 314 4.46 14.50 5.05
CA ASP A 314 4.93 13.20 4.56
C ASP A 314 3.70 12.34 4.15
N PRO A 315 3.84 11.44 3.14
CA PRO A 315 2.72 10.66 2.61
C PRO A 315 1.95 9.88 3.68
N ALA A 316 2.62 9.44 4.75
CA ALA A 316 1.98 8.72 5.84
C ALA A 316 1.06 9.62 6.68
N SER A 317 1.49 10.85 6.97
CA SER A 317 0.66 11.84 7.68
C SER A 317 -0.53 12.29 6.82
N MET A 318 -0.34 12.43 5.49
CA MET A 318 -1.42 12.75 4.56
C MET A 318 -2.45 11.61 4.47
N GLU A 319 -1.99 10.35 4.41
CA GLU A 319 -2.85 9.17 4.42
C GLU A 319 -3.71 9.11 5.69
N ALA A 320 -3.09 9.29 6.87
CA ALA A 320 -3.80 9.30 8.14
C ALA A 320 -4.84 10.43 8.20
N ALA A 321 -4.48 11.64 7.78
CA ALA A 321 -5.39 12.78 7.77
C ALA A 321 -6.58 12.56 6.81
N GLN A 322 -6.32 12.07 5.60
CA GLN A 322 -7.36 11.77 4.61
C GLN A 322 -8.30 10.67 5.11
N TRP A 323 -7.74 9.60 5.72
CA TRP A 323 -8.53 8.52 6.31
C TRP A 323 -9.47 9.01 7.42
N ILE A 324 -8.95 9.74 8.40
CA ILE A 324 -9.76 10.28 9.50
C ILE A 324 -10.81 11.27 8.98
N ASN A 325 -10.46 12.11 8.00
CA ASN A 325 -11.42 13.00 7.36
C ASN A 325 -12.53 12.23 6.62
N ALA A 326 -12.21 11.12 5.96
CA ALA A 326 -13.20 10.26 5.29
C ALA A 326 -14.20 9.67 6.30
N VAL A 327 -13.73 9.27 7.48
CA VAL A 327 -14.60 8.78 8.56
C VAL A 327 -15.46 9.90 9.14
N VAL A 328 -14.87 11.06 9.43
CA VAL A 328 -15.58 12.19 10.08
C VAL A 328 -16.66 12.79 9.18
N ASN A 329 -16.36 12.92 7.89
CA ASN A 329 -17.24 13.61 6.92
C ASN A 329 -18.10 12.64 6.09
N ASP A 330 -18.02 11.35 6.38
CA ASP A 330 -18.71 10.27 5.66
C ASP A 330 -18.44 10.28 4.14
N THR A 331 -17.20 10.55 3.74
CA THR A 331 -16.75 10.52 2.35
C THR A 331 -15.96 9.25 2.04
N ASP A 332 -15.67 9.01 0.78
CA ASP A 332 -14.85 7.87 0.37
C ASP A 332 -13.39 8.06 0.78
N PRO A 333 -12.72 6.99 1.25
CA PRO A 333 -11.28 7.00 1.47
C PRO A 333 -10.52 7.06 0.13
N CYS A 334 -9.25 7.48 0.17
CA CYS A 334 -8.41 7.56 -1.04
C CYS A 334 -8.22 6.20 -1.71
N VAL A 335 -8.18 5.12 -0.93
CA VAL A 335 -8.08 3.75 -1.43
C VAL A 335 -9.40 3.04 -1.15
N LEU A 336 -10.17 2.82 -2.21
CA LEU A 336 -11.39 2.02 -2.12
C LEU A 336 -11.04 0.53 -1.98
N PRO A 337 -11.76 -0.23 -1.15
CA PRO A 337 -11.47 -1.64 -0.95
C PRO A 337 -11.61 -2.47 -2.23
N GLU A 338 -12.47 -2.12 -3.16
CA GLU A 338 -12.60 -2.76 -4.48
C GLU A 338 -11.36 -2.57 -5.35
N GLN A 339 -10.71 -1.42 -5.24
CA GLN A 339 -9.45 -1.15 -5.94
C GLN A 339 -8.33 -2.03 -5.39
N ALA A 340 -8.20 -2.10 -4.07
CA ALA A 340 -7.23 -2.97 -3.39
C ALA A 340 -7.49 -4.46 -3.65
N PHE A 341 -8.76 -4.86 -3.75
CA PHE A 341 -9.15 -6.21 -4.16
C PHE A 341 -8.64 -6.54 -5.56
N THR A 342 -8.79 -5.62 -6.52
CA THR A 342 -8.26 -5.83 -7.89
C THR A 342 -6.75 -5.97 -7.88
N VAL A 343 -6.03 -5.19 -7.08
CA VAL A 343 -4.57 -5.36 -6.90
C VAL A 343 -4.27 -6.77 -6.42
N THR A 344 -4.93 -7.24 -5.36
CA THR A 344 -4.74 -8.60 -4.81
C THR A 344 -5.02 -9.67 -5.86
N ARG A 345 -6.10 -9.55 -6.65
CA ARG A 345 -6.41 -10.50 -7.73
C ARG A 345 -5.33 -10.57 -8.81
N ILE A 346 -4.78 -9.43 -9.21
CA ILE A 346 -3.72 -9.38 -10.23
C ILE A 346 -2.45 -10.05 -9.70
N LEU A 347 -2.04 -9.79 -8.46
CA LEU A 347 -0.87 -10.42 -7.85
C LEU A 347 -1.05 -11.95 -7.76
N GLU A 348 -2.21 -12.42 -7.30
CA GLU A 348 -2.55 -13.85 -7.27
C GLU A 348 -2.53 -14.46 -8.66
N GLY A 349 -3.11 -13.80 -9.66
CA GLY A 349 -3.10 -14.26 -11.04
C GLY A 349 -1.68 -14.42 -11.60
N ILE A 350 -0.75 -13.53 -11.22
CA ILE A 350 0.67 -13.65 -11.59
C ILE A 350 1.30 -14.89 -10.95
N TYR A 351 1.05 -15.13 -9.65
CA TYR A 351 1.52 -16.34 -8.96
C TYR A 351 0.95 -17.62 -9.59
N GLU A 352 -0.36 -17.64 -9.87
CA GLU A 352 -0.99 -18.82 -10.52
C GLU A 352 -0.48 -19.04 -11.94
N SER A 353 -0.25 -17.97 -12.71
CA SER A 353 0.37 -18.07 -14.03
C SER A 353 1.80 -18.63 -13.93
N ALA A 354 2.61 -18.16 -13.01
CA ALA A 354 3.97 -18.64 -12.78
C ALA A 354 4.00 -20.12 -12.41
N LYS A 355 3.05 -20.57 -11.59
CA LYS A 355 2.92 -21.96 -11.13
C LYS A 355 2.47 -22.91 -12.24
N THR A 356 1.52 -22.46 -13.07
CA THR A 356 0.91 -23.30 -14.11
C THR A 356 1.63 -23.22 -15.46
N GLY A 357 2.44 -22.18 -15.68
CA GLY A 357 3.04 -21.87 -16.98
C GLY A 357 2.02 -21.42 -18.05
N LYS A 358 0.82 -21.02 -17.65
CA LYS A 358 -0.28 -20.62 -18.53
C LYS A 358 -0.80 -19.22 -18.17
N PRO A 359 -1.43 -18.51 -19.13
CA PRO A 359 -2.15 -17.29 -18.81
C PRO A 359 -3.24 -17.54 -17.74
N TYR A 360 -3.39 -16.60 -16.83
CA TYR A 360 -4.50 -16.55 -15.87
C TYR A 360 -5.53 -15.55 -16.37
N TYR A 361 -6.78 -15.97 -16.54
CA TYR A 361 -7.90 -15.13 -16.99
C TYR A 361 -8.71 -14.68 -15.78
N PHE A 362 -9.10 -13.42 -15.78
CA PHE A 362 -9.95 -12.84 -14.74
C PHE A 362 -11.41 -12.91 -15.20
N ASP A 363 -12.28 -13.48 -14.36
CA ASP A 363 -13.72 -13.53 -14.59
C ASP A 363 -14.39 -12.21 -14.17
#